data_828d4e33770899adfd806021732494fc
#
_entry.id   828d4e33770899adfd806021732494fc
#
_cell.length_a   1.000
_cell.length_b   1.000
_cell.length_c   1.000
_cell.angle_alpha   90.00
_cell.angle_beta   90.00
_cell.angle_gamma   90.00
#
_symmetry.space_group_name_H-M   'P 1'
#
loop_
_entity.id
_entity.type
_entity.pdbx_description
1 polymer ?
#
loop_
_entity_poly.entity_id
_entity_poly.type
_entity_poly.pdbx_seq_one_letter_code
_entity_poly.pdbx_strand_id
1 'polypeptide(L)'
;ASNASIGGHVFYWDFDNDSLLTTFYLQNVDMEFYDQGQYDIMLIAHDTLLGNQCNDTLVKSINVEGYNVYNVFTPNNDGINDIFNFNEWMINGIYVEIFNRWGEKIYHWEDVDYGWDGKGYSGQKMEEGVYFYRMTATGVDGAHFEENGSITLLR
;
A
#
# COMPACT_ATOMS: atom_id res chain seq x y z
N ALA A 1 0.71 12.97 10.40
CA ALA A 1 0.50 14.37 10.06
C ALA A 1 1.14 15.27 11.12
N SER A 2 1.72 16.38 10.71
CA SER A 2 2.33 17.36 11.62
C SER A 2 1.57 18.69 11.57
N ASN A 3 1.35 19.28 12.74
CA ASN A 3 0.67 20.55 12.91
C ASN A 3 1.70 21.68 13.08
N ALA A 4 1.61 22.69 12.22
CA ALA A 4 2.44 23.92 12.27
C ALA A 4 1.69 25.14 12.82
N SER A 5 0.51 24.95 13.42
CA SER A 5 -0.29 26.04 14.01
C SER A 5 0.43 26.71 15.18
N ILE A 6 0.29 28.04 15.30
CA ILE A 6 0.89 28.84 16.36
C ILE A 6 -0.26 29.37 17.24
N GLY A 7 -0.24 29.05 18.54
CA GLY A 7 -1.17 29.59 19.53
C GLY A 7 -2.44 28.77 19.78
N GLY A 8 -2.68 27.70 19.04
CA GLY A 8 -3.80 26.79 19.30
C GLY A 8 -3.53 25.85 20.49
N HIS A 9 -4.55 25.65 21.36
CA HIS A 9 -4.43 24.80 22.54
C HIS A 9 -5.17 23.48 22.40
N VAL A 10 -6.11 23.39 21.49
CA VAL A 10 -6.89 22.16 21.20
C VAL A 10 -6.94 21.98 19.70
N PHE A 11 -6.60 20.79 19.25
CA PHE A 11 -6.58 20.41 17.85
C PHE A 11 -7.56 19.29 17.59
N TYR A 12 -8.34 19.44 16.52
CA TYR A 12 -9.24 18.39 16.01
C TYR A 12 -8.75 17.98 14.65
N TRP A 13 -8.60 16.70 14.46
CA TRP A 13 -8.24 16.11 13.20
C TRP A 13 -9.42 15.31 12.66
N ASP A 14 -9.74 15.53 11.41
CA ASP A 14 -10.70 14.72 10.65
C ASP A 14 -9.99 14.15 9.44
N PHE A 15 -10.17 12.84 9.23
CA PHE A 15 -9.57 12.11 8.15
C PHE A 15 -10.69 11.56 7.29
N ASP A 16 -10.78 12.04 6.03
CA ASP A 16 -11.76 11.60 5.02
C ASP A 16 -13.18 12.19 5.16
N ASN A 17 -13.33 13.24 5.96
CA ASN A 17 -14.60 13.97 6.12
C ASN A 17 -15.81 13.08 6.51
N ASP A 18 -15.53 12.02 7.29
CA ASP A 18 -16.54 11.03 7.70
C ASP A 18 -17.44 11.50 8.85
N SER A 19 -17.30 12.78 9.27
CA SER A 19 -18.00 13.41 10.40
C SER A 19 -17.66 12.82 11.78
N LEU A 20 -16.76 11.87 11.87
CA LEU A 20 -16.21 11.35 13.10
C LEU A 20 -14.98 12.17 13.47
N LEU A 21 -15.20 13.37 14.03
CA LEU A 21 -14.11 14.18 14.56
C LEU A 21 -13.38 13.37 15.64
N THR A 22 -12.28 12.77 15.27
CA THR A 22 -11.40 12.12 16.23
C THR A 22 -10.64 13.22 16.96
N THR A 23 -11.07 13.53 18.16
CA THR A 23 -10.47 14.60 18.97
C THR A 23 -9.13 14.12 19.50
N PHE A 24 -8.06 14.57 18.89
CA PHE A 24 -6.73 14.38 19.44
C PHE A 24 -6.29 15.69 20.11
N TYR A 25 -6.02 15.62 21.40
CA TYR A 25 -5.34 16.72 22.13
C TYR A 25 -3.85 16.81 21.80
N LEU A 26 -3.40 16.03 20.81
CA LEU A 26 -2.01 15.94 20.39
C LEU A 26 -1.74 16.91 19.26
N GLN A 27 -0.60 17.57 19.33
CA GLN A 27 -0.12 18.48 18.29
C GLN A 27 0.15 17.74 16.97
N ASN A 28 0.56 16.48 17.04
CA ASN A 28 0.83 15.64 15.90
C ASN A 28 0.06 14.32 16.03
N VAL A 29 -0.40 13.81 14.91
CA VAL A 29 -1.14 12.54 14.82
C VAL A 29 -0.50 11.68 13.74
N ASP A 30 -0.29 10.40 14.06
CA ASP A 30 0.08 9.40 13.09
C ASP A 30 -1.17 8.64 12.66
N MET A 31 -1.39 8.58 11.34
CA MET A 31 -2.52 7.91 10.72
C MET A 31 -2.02 7.08 9.55
N GLU A 32 -2.50 5.87 9.46
CA GLU A 32 -2.21 4.93 8.40
C GLU A 32 -3.43 4.78 7.49
N PHE A 33 -3.21 4.82 6.18
CA PHE A 33 -4.25 4.65 5.17
C PHE A 33 -3.97 3.34 4.45
N TYR A 34 -4.93 2.42 4.47
CA TYR A 34 -4.77 1.07 3.91
C TYR A 34 -5.31 0.96 2.49
N ASP A 35 -6.31 1.77 2.15
CA ASP A 35 -6.90 1.76 0.82
C ASP A 35 -6.31 2.86 -0.06
N GLN A 36 -6.18 2.56 -1.36
CA GLN A 36 -5.83 3.58 -2.34
C GLN A 36 -7.00 4.57 -2.49
N GLY A 37 -6.68 5.83 -2.65
CA GLY A 37 -7.70 6.86 -2.82
C GLY A 37 -7.20 8.25 -2.50
N GLN A 38 -8.06 9.22 -2.72
CA GLN A 38 -7.83 10.58 -2.27
C GLN A 38 -8.48 10.77 -0.91
N TYR A 39 -7.69 11.20 0.06
CA TYR A 39 -8.13 11.49 1.43
C TYR A 39 -7.98 12.97 1.73
N ASP A 40 -9.00 13.55 2.33
CA ASP A 40 -8.95 14.92 2.83
C ASP A 40 -8.67 14.93 4.33
N ILE A 41 -7.54 15.52 4.71
CA ILE A 41 -7.14 15.67 6.10
C ILE A 41 -7.49 17.09 6.52
N MET A 42 -8.42 17.25 7.47
CA MET A 42 -8.81 18.50 8.04
C MET A 42 -8.22 18.65 9.44
N LEU A 43 -7.59 19.79 9.69
CA LEU A 43 -7.12 20.21 11.00
C LEU A 43 -7.88 21.47 11.43
N ILE A 44 -8.50 21.43 12.58
CA ILE A 44 -9.13 22.58 13.23
C ILE A 44 -8.32 22.91 14.49
N ALA A 45 -7.82 24.15 14.57
CA ALA A 45 -7.15 24.68 15.76
C ALA A 45 -8.10 25.60 16.51
N HIS A 46 -8.32 25.32 17.79
CA HIS A 46 -9.12 26.15 18.70
C HIS A 46 -8.22 26.91 19.67
N ASP A 47 -8.40 28.21 19.77
CA ASP A 47 -7.86 29.01 20.88
C ASP A 47 -8.91 29.17 21.99
N THR A 48 -8.62 28.61 23.16
CA THR A 48 -9.52 28.65 24.32
C THR A 48 -9.12 29.67 25.39
N LEU A 49 -7.98 30.38 25.21
CA LEU A 49 -7.40 31.19 26.30
C LEU A 49 -8.07 32.54 26.52
N LEU A 50 -8.74 33.15 25.55
CA LEU A 50 -9.24 34.52 25.61
C LEU A 50 -10.75 34.63 25.50
N GLY A 51 -11.50 33.55 25.65
CA GLY A 51 -12.97 33.59 25.55
C GLY A 51 -13.49 33.90 24.14
N ASN A 52 -12.64 34.20 23.20
CA ASN A 52 -12.94 34.30 21.78
C ASN A 52 -12.64 32.97 21.15
N GLN A 53 -13.68 32.27 20.71
CA GLN A 53 -13.54 31.06 19.92
C GLN A 53 -12.98 31.42 18.53
N CYS A 54 -11.68 31.66 18.45
CA CYS A 54 -10.99 31.72 17.17
C CYS A 54 -10.70 30.32 16.72
N ASN A 55 -11.33 29.91 15.63
CA ASN A 55 -11.04 28.61 14.97
C ASN A 55 -10.32 28.91 13.68
N ASP A 56 -9.24 28.20 13.45
CA ASP A 56 -8.58 28.15 12.15
C ASP A 56 -8.70 26.74 11.59
N THR A 57 -8.99 26.63 10.32
CA THR A 57 -9.21 25.33 9.67
C THR A 57 -8.32 25.21 8.45
N LEU A 58 -7.55 24.14 8.40
CA LEU A 58 -6.73 23.77 7.25
C LEU A 58 -7.20 22.42 6.71
N VAL A 59 -7.47 22.36 5.41
CA VAL A 59 -7.74 21.11 4.71
C VAL A 59 -6.59 20.83 3.75
N LYS A 60 -6.09 19.59 3.75
CA LYS A 60 -5.06 19.13 2.84
C LYS A 60 -5.47 17.79 2.26
N SER A 61 -5.62 17.73 0.94
CA SER A 61 -5.81 16.47 0.23
C SER A 61 -4.48 15.75 0.03
N ILE A 62 -4.48 14.45 0.27
CA ILE A 62 -3.40 13.53 -0.06
C ILE A 62 -3.94 12.43 -0.98
N ASN A 63 -3.12 11.97 -1.91
CA ASN A 63 -3.41 10.78 -2.69
C ASN A 63 -2.61 9.63 -2.10
N VAL A 64 -3.30 8.59 -1.67
CA VAL A 64 -2.69 7.30 -1.34
C VAL A 64 -2.72 6.48 -2.62
N GLU A 65 -1.55 6.31 -3.22
CA GLU A 65 -1.42 5.46 -4.40
C GLU A 65 -1.45 4.01 -3.95
N GLY A 66 -2.30 3.22 -4.60
CA GLY A 66 -2.27 1.77 -4.44
C GLY A 66 -1.02 1.22 -5.11
N TYR A 67 -0.63 0.03 -4.71
CA TYR A 67 0.43 -0.67 -5.39
C TYR A 67 0.04 -0.98 -6.84
N ASN A 68 0.95 -0.72 -7.76
CA ASN A 68 0.81 -1.17 -9.12
C ASN A 68 1.54 -2.52 -9.26
N VAL A 69 0.78 -3.59 -9.34
CA VAL A 69 1.35 -4.85 -9.81
C VAL A 69 1.66 -4.67 -11.29
N TYR A 70 2.94 -4.57 -11.61
CA TYR A 70 3.35 -4.57 -13.00
C TYR A 70 2.94 -5.88 -13.63
N ASN A 71 2.09 -5.82 -14.66
CA ASN A 71 1.60 -7.01 -15.35
C ASN A 71 2.54 -7.53 -16.45
N VAL A 72 3.75 -6.98 -16.53
CA VAL A 72 4.82 -7.39 -17.45
C VAL A 72 6.15 -7.31 -16.71
N PHE A 73 6.99 -8.33 -16.86
CA PHE A 73 8.37 -8.32 -16.38
C PHE A 73 9.32 -8.95 -17.40
N THR A 74 10.59 -8.58 -17.33
CA THR A 74 11.61 -8.88 -18.34
C THR A 74 12.89 -9.37 -17.66
N PRO A 75 12.98 -10.67 -17.29
CA PRO A 75 14.15 -11.21 -16.58
C PRO A 75 15.36 -11.40 -17.51
N ASN A 76 15.95 -10.27 -17.92
CA ASN A 76 17.09 -10.19 -18.83
C ASN A 76 18.42 -9.82 -18.14
N ASN A 77 18.38 -9.58 -16.81
CA ASN A 77 19.50 -9.16 -15.96
C ASN A 77 20.03 -7.74 -16.25
N ASP A 78 19.18 -6.83 -16.68
CA ASP A 78 19.54 -5.40 -16.83
C ASP A 78 19.30 -4.58 -15.54
N GLY A 79 18.70 -5.19 -14.51
CA GLY A 79 18.37 -4.57 -13.24
C GLY A 79 17.01 -3.87 -13.24
N ILE A 80 16.24 -3.96 -14.32
CA ILE A 80 14.93 -3.32 -14.45
C ILE A 80 13.87 -4.39 -14.73
N ASN A 81 12.87 -4.50 -13.86
CA ASN A 81 11.77 -5.46 -13.99
C ASN A 81 12.21 -6.94 -14.19
N ASP A 82 13.35 -7.31 -13.62
CA ASP A 82 13.90 -8.66 -13.71
C ASP A 82 13.14 -9.68 -12.86
N ILE A 83 12.40 -9.18 -11.84
CA ILE A 83 11.69 -10.01 -10.88
C ILE A 83 10.25 -9.52 -10.77
N PHE A 84 9.30 -10.44 -10.91
CA PHE A 84 7.91 -10.18 -10.54
C PHE A 84 7.74 -10.40 -9.05
N ASN A 85 7.40 -9.32 -8.32
CA ASN A 85 7.19 -9.33 -6.88
C ASN A 85 6.04 -8.40 -6.47
N PHE A 86 5.70 -8.47 -5.19
CA PHE A 86 4.75 -7.59 -4.54
C PHE A 86 5.49 -6.78 -3.47
N ASN A 87 6.00 -5.60 -3.84
CA ASN A 87 6.69 -4.69 -2.91
C ASN A 87 5.69 -3.93 -2.05
N GLU A 88 5.08 -4.63 -1.11
CA GLU A 88 4.09 -4.06 -0.22
C GLU A 88 4.72 -3.64 1.11
N TRP A 89 4.60 -2.38 1.42
CA TRP A 89 5.25 -1.76 2.57
C TRP A 89 4.66 -2.18 3.93
N MET A 90 3.47 -2.77 3.94
CA MET A 90 2.73 -3.12 5.14
C MET A 90 2.35 -4.59 5.22
N ILE A 91 3.02 -5.43 4.46
CA ILE A 91 2.83 -6.87 4.50
C ILE A 91 3.81 -7.50 5.49
N ASN A 92 3.27 -8.27 6.43
CA ASN A 92 4.04 -9.06 7.40
C ASN A 92 4.26 -10.51 6.94
N GLY A 93 3.42 -10.97 6.02
CA GLY A 93 3.53 -12.29 5.42
C GLY A 93 2.84 -12.36 4.07
N ILE A 94 3.40 -13.10 3.16
CA ILE A 94 2.88 -13.29 1.80
C ILE A 94 3.04 -14.75 1.38
N TYR A 95 2.08 -15.26 0.62
CA TYR A 95 2.17 -16.50 -0.11
C TYR A 95 1.68 -16.29 -1.53
N VAL A 96 2.54 -16.53 -2.51
CA VAL A 96 2.21 -16.36 -3.93
C VAL A 96 2.44 -17.64 -4.69
N GLU A 97 1.51 -17.96 -5.56
CA GLU A 97 1.58 -19.09 -6.49
C GLU A 97 1.52 -18.59 -7.92
N ILE A 98 2.38 -19.12 -8.78
CA ILE A 98 2.38 -18.86 -10.22
C ILE A 98 1.91 -20.10 -10.96
N PHE A 99 1.01 -19.89 -11.91
CA PHE A 99 0.41 -20.92 -12.73
C PHE A 99 0.66 -20.65 -14.22
N ASN A 100 0.86 -21.72 -14.97
CA ASN A 100 0.86 -21.64 -16.42
C ASN A 100 -0.59 -21.56 -16.99
N ARG A 101 -0.72 -21.44 -18.31
CA ARG A 101 -2.01 -21.34 -19.01
C ARG A 101 -2.92 -22.56 -18.85
N TRP A 102 -2.38 -23.68 -18.40
CA TRP A 102 -3.15 -24.90 -18.14
C TRP A 102 -3.56 -25.07 -16.68
N GLY A 103 -3.24 -24.07 -15.83
CA GLY A 103 -3.54 -24.10 -14.40
C GLY A 103 -2.58 -24.94 -13.58
N GLU A 104 -1.43 -25.34 -14.15
CA GLU A 104 -0.40 -26.05 -13.41
C GLU A 104 0.45 -25.04 -12.62
N LYS A 105 0.66 -25.31 -11.33
CA LYS A 105 1.52 -24.51 -10.48
C LYS A 105 2.99 -24.75 -10.81
N ILE A 106 3.69 -23.69 -11.23
CA ILE A 106 5.07 -23.75 -11.71
C ILE A 106 6.08 -23.14 -10.76
N TYR A 107 5.63 -22.28 -9.85
CA TYR A 107 6.47 -21.61 -8.86
C TYR A 107 5.63 -21.12 -7.67
N HIS A 108 6.26 -20.86 -6.52
CA HIS A 108 5.70 -20.14 -5.40
C HIS A 108 6.80 -19.54 -4.53
N TRP A 109 6.44 -18.55 -3.71
CA TRP A 109 7.29 -18.00 -2.65
C TRP A 109 6.45 -17.52 -1.47
N GLU A 110 7.11 -17.36 -0.30
CA GLU A 110 6.47 -17.03 0.99
C GLU A 110 7.14 -15.86 1.71
N ASP A 111 8.13 -15.23 1.11
CA ASP A 111 8.89 -14.14 1.72
C ASP A 111 8.64 -12.84 0.96
N VAL A 112 8.38 -11.74 1.69
CA VAL A 112 8.06 -10.43 1.12
C VAL A 112 9.19 -9.86 0.27
N ASP A 113 10.44 -10.25 0.55
CA ASP A 113 11.63 -9.79 -0.17
C ASP A 113 11.92 -10.60 -1.44
N TYR A 114 11.14 -11.65 -1.71
CA TYR A 114 11.33 -12.53 -2.86
C TYR A 114 10.30 -12.26 -3.96
N GLY A 115 10.50 -12.92 -5.08
CA GLY A 115 9.63 -12.88 -6.24
C GLY A 115 9.97 -13.95 -7.26
N TRP A 116 9.32 -13.88 -8.41
CA TRP A 116 9.54 -14.83 -9.50
C TRP A 116 10.46 -14.24 -10.57
N ASP A 117 11.56 -14.93 -10.85
CA ASP A 117 12.59 -14.58 -11.85
C ASP A 117 12.34 -15.23 -13.24
N GLY A 118 11.14 -15.74 -13.49
CA GLY A 118 10.79 -16.40 -14.73
C GLY A 118 11.35 -17.82 -14.88
N LYS A 119 11.70 -18.48 -13.76
CA LYS A 119 12.11 -19.88 -13.72
C LYS A 119 11.11 -20.74 -12.96
N GLY A 120 11.05 -22.00 -13.30
CA GLY A 120 10.29 -23.01 -12.56
C GLY A 120 11.09 -23.63 -11.41
N TYR A 121 10.47 -24.56 -10.68
CA TYR A 121 11.06 -25.22 -9.49
C TYR A 121 12.43 -25.87 -9.71
N SER A 122 12.71 -26.38 -10.89
CA SER A 122 14.01 -27.02 -11.21
C SER A 122 15.04 -26.03 -11.77
N GLY A 123 14.73 -24.71 -11.75
CA GLY A 123 15.59 -23.66 -12.29
C GLY A 123 15.55 -23.53 -13.82
N GLN A 124 14.68 -24.28 -14.51
CA GLN A 124 14.49 -24.16 -15.95
C GLN A 124 13.82 -22.82 -16.27
N LYS A 125 14.30 -22.14 -17.31
CA LYS A 125 13.66 -20.92 -17.82
C LYS A 125 12.28 -21.27 -18.37
N MET A 126 11.29 -20.51 -17.93
CA MET A 126 9.94 -20.61 -18.48
C MET A 126 9.86 -19.86 -19.81
N GLU A 127 8.96 -20.28 -20.69
CA GLU A 127 8.75 -19.64 -21.99
C GLU A 127 8.10 -18.27 -21.83
N GLU A 128 8.33 -17.38 -22.81
CA GLU A 128 7.61 -16.12 -22.89
C GLU A 128 6.11 -16.35 -23.02
N GLY A 129 5.33 -15.51 -22.37
CA GLY A 129 3.88 -15.60 -22.42
C GLY A 129 3.20 -15.15 -21.15
N VAL A 130 1.90 -15.39 -21.10
CA VAL A 130 1.04 -15.02 -19.98
C VAL A 130 1.00 -16.17 -18.97
N TYR A 131 1.20 -15.79 -17.72
CA TYR A 131 1.07 -16.61 -16.51
C TYR A 131 0.01 -16.02 -15.61
N PHE A 132 -0.48 -16.81 -14.68
CA PHE A 132 -1.45 -16.37 -13.70
C PHE A 132 -0.86 -16.48 -12.32
N TYR A 133 -1.28 -15.59 -11.43
CA TYR A 133 -0.87 -15.65 -10.03
C TYR A 133 -2.08 -15.64 -9.10
N ARG A 134 -1.88 -16.22 -7.94
CA ARG A 134 -2.73 -16.06 -6.77
C ARG A 134 -1.84 -15.67 -5.60
N MET A 135 -2.19 -14.59 -4.94
CA MET A 135 -1.51 -14.05 -3.77
C MET A 135 -2.46 -14.06 -2.58
N THR A 136 -1.95 -14.50 -1.45
CA THR A 136 -2.54 -14.24 -0.12
C THR A 136 -1.50 -13.54 0.73
N ALA A 137 -1.91 -12.52 1.46
CA ALA A 137 -1.00 -11.77 2.32
C ALA A 137 -1.68 -11.40 3.64
N THR A 138 -0.85 -11.12 4.63
CA THR A 138 -1.28 -10.61 5.93
C THR A 138 -0.57 -9.29 6.19
N GLY A 139 -1.31 -8.23 6.42
CA GLY A 139 -0.79 -6.93 6.81
C GLY A 139 -0.18 -6.93 8.20
N VAL A 140 0.59 -5.91 8.51
CA VAL A 140 1.16 -5.69 9.85
C VAL A 140 0.08 -5.48 10.92
N ASP A 141 -1.10 -5.05 10.51
CA ASP A 141 -2.31 -4.89 11.33
C ASP A 141 -3.11 -6.19 11.51
N GLY A 142 -2.69 -7.27 10.84
CA GLY A 142 -3.39 -8.55 10.81
C GLY A 142 -4.50 -8.65 9.77
N ALA A 143 -4.71 -7.65 8.91
CA ALA A 143 -5.63 -7.74 7.79
C ALA A 143 -5.19 -8.82 6.79
N HIS A 144 -6.16 -9.53 6.21
CA HIS A 144 -5.91 -10.56 5.20
C HIS A 144 -6.28 -10.02 3.82
N PHE A 145 -5.39 -10.25 2.87
CA PHE A 145 -5.55 -9.85 1.47
C PHE A 145 -5.49 -11.07 0.58
N GLU A 146 -6.36 -11.11 -0.42
CA GLU A 146 -6.30 -12.11 -1.50
C GLU A 146 -6.38 -11.39 -2.84
N GLU A 147 -5.45 -11.72 -3.74
CA GLU A 147 -5.43 -11.16 -5.08
C GLU A 147 -5.11 -12.23 -6.11
N ASN A 148 -5.70 -12.08 -7.29
CA ASN A 148 -5.45 -12.93 -8.43
C ASN A 148 -5.29 -12.06 -9.67
N GLY A 149 -4.36 -12.43 -10.51
CA GLY A 149 -4.12 -11.68 -11.72
C GLY A 149 -3.33 -12.45 -12.76
N SER A 150 -2.88 -11.72 -13.77
CA SER A 150 -2.02 -12.25 -14.80
C SER A 150 -0.75 -11.43 -14.93
N ILE A 151 0.34 -12.10 -15.28
CA ILE A 151 1.65 -11.51 -15.50
C ILE A 151 2.19 -12.00 -16.84
N THR A 152 2.75 -11.09 -17.63
CA THR A 152 3.39 -11.42 -18.90
C THR A 152 4.90 -11.46 -18.73
N LEU A 153 5.50 -12.59 -19.07
CA LEU A 153 6.95 -12.75 -19.12
C LEU A 153 7.43 -12.49 -20.55
N LEU A 154 8.36 -11.56 -20.69
CA LEU A 154 9.08 -11.23 -21.93
C LEU A 154 10.61 -11.35 -21.69
N ARG A 155 11.40 -11.53 -22.77
CA ARG A 155 12.88 -11.56 -22.72
C ARG A 155 13.48 -10.84 -23.91
#